data_fe9348f23a66ee8090af21648ca5ac1a
#
_entry.id   fe9348f23a66ee8090af21648ca5ac1a
#
_cell.length_a   1.000
_cell.length_b   1.000
_cell.length_c   1.000
_cell.angle_alpha   90.00
_cell.angle_beta   90.00
_cell.angle_gamma   90.00
#
_symmetry.space_group_name_H-M   'P 1'
#
loop_
_entity.id
_entity.type
_entity.pdbx_description
1 polymer ?
#
loop_
_entity_poly.entity_id
_entity_poly.type
_entity_poly.pdbx_seq_one_letter_code
_entity_poly.pdbx_strand_id
1 'polypeptide(L)'
;ELARALALRPKLLLLDEPVAGMNREETADMARFILDVQEKFGTTILMVEHDMHLVMDICSQIIVLNFGKQIASGTPDEVANNQAVIDAYLGQAE
;
A
#
# COMPACT_ATOMS: atom_id res chain seq x y z
N GLU A 1 9.59 13.05 -8.68
CA GLU A 1 8.15 13.20 -8.88
C GLU A 1 7.39 13.25 -7.56
N LEU A 2 7.71 12.33 -6.65
CA LEU A 2 7.08 12.35 -5.33
C LEU A 2 7.43 13.62 -4.56
N ALA A 3 8.70 14.05 -4.63
CA ALA A 3 9.12 15.27 -3.98
C ALA A 3 8.38 16.50 -4.52
N ARG A 4 8.12 16.52 -5.82
CA ARG A 4 7.38 17.61 -6.44
C ARG A 4 5.94 17.63 -5.94
N ALA A 5 5.32 16.46 -5.85
CA ALA A 5 3.96 16.36 -5.34
C ALA A 5 3.87 16.83 -3.89
N LEU A 6 4.89 16.52 -3.09
CA LEU A 6 4.94 16.91 -1.68
C LEU A 6 5.17 18.40 -1.49
N ALA A 7 5.84 19.05 -2.44
CA ALA A 7 6.08 20.49 -2.36
C ALA A 7 4.76 21.27 -2.34
N LEU A 8 3.68 20.70 -2.84
CA LEU A 8 2.37 21.32 -2.83
C LEU A 8 1.63 21.13 -1.52
N ARG A 9 2.19 20.35 -0.60
CA ARG A 9 1.60 20.03 0.71
C ARG A 9 0.16 19.55 0.60
N PRO A 10 -0.08 18.47 -0.16
CA PRO A 10 -1.45 18.00 -0.39
C PRO A 10 -2.06 17.39 0.85
N LYS A 11 -3.39 17.45 0.97
CA LYS A 11 -4.12 16.74 2.00
C LYS A 11 -4.31 15.28 1.63
N LEU A 12 -4.34 14.99 0.33
CA LEU A 12 -4.47 13.64 -0.21
C LEU A 12 -3.41 13.42 -1.27
N LEU A 13 -2.67 12.34 -1.14
CA LEU A 13 -1.64 11.95 -2.10
C LEU A 13 -2.00 10.59 -2.66
N LEU A 14 -2.03 10.49 -3.98
CA LEU A 14 -2.31 9.24 -4.68
C LEU A 14 -1.02 8.66 -5.22
N LEU A 15 -0.71 7.42 -4.86
CA LEU A 15 0.48 6.72 -5.33
C LEU A 15 0.06 5.47 -6.08
N ASP A 16 0.49 5.36 -7.33
CA ASP A 16 0.18 4.21 -8.18
C ASP A 16 1.43 3.36 -8.34
N GLU A 17 1.43 2.20 -7.70
CA GLU A 17 2.53 1.24 -7.69
C GLU A 17 3.88 1.90 -7.39
N PRO A 18 3.99 2.56 -6.24
CA PRO A 18 5.19 3.36 -5.94
C PRO A 18 6.49 2.55 -5.85
N VAL A 19 6.41 1.25 -5.68
CA VAL A 19 7.61 0.42 -5.57
C VAL A 19 7.86 -0.46 -6.79
N ALA A 20 7.19 -0.17 -7.92
CA ALA A 20 7.38 -0.93 -9.14
C ALA A 20 8.85 -0.90 -9.56
N GLY A 21 9.42 -2.07 -9.80
CA GLY A 21 10.80 -2.18 -10.24
C GLY A 21 11.84 -2.04 -9.13
N MET A 22 11.43 -1.84 -7.89
CA MET A 22 12.36 -1.70 -6.77
C MET A 22 12.72 -3.06 -6.18
N ASN A 23 13.96 -3.18 -5.70
CA ASN A 23 14.36 -4.36 -4.95
C ASN A 23 13.85 -4.25 -3.51
N ARG A 24 14.12 -5.28 -2.70
CA ARG A 24 13.58 -5.34 -1.34
C ARG A 24 14.06 -4.19 -0.45
N GLU A 25 15.34 -3.82 -0.58
CA GLU A 25 15.90 -2.73 0.21
C GLU A 25 15.29 -1.39 -0.18
N GLU A 26 15.16 -1.15 -1.47
CA GLU A 26 14.56 0.08 -1.97
C GLU A 26 13.08 0.18 -1.56
N THR A 27 12.38 -0.95 -1.59
CA THR A 27 10.98 -1.01 -1.16
C THR A 27 10.85 -0.65 0.31
N ALA A 28 11.76 -1.16 1.16
CA ALA A 28 11.75 -0.85 2.58
C ALA A 28 12.02 0.64 2.83
N ASP A 29 12.93 1.23 2.05
CA ASP A 29 13.22 2.65 2.16
C ASP A 29 12.02 3.50 1.75
N MET A 30 11.33 3.09 0.69
CA MET A 30 10.13 3.79 0.23
C MET A 30 9.02 3.69 1.28
N ALA A 31 8.88 2.54 1.93
CA ALA A 31 7.89 2.36 2.98
C ALA A 31 8.12 3.34 4.13
N ARG A 32 9.37 3.46 4.58
CA ARG A 32 9.70 4.40 5.64
C ARG A 32 9.44 5.83 5.22
N PHE A 33 9.76 6.17 3.98
CA PHE A 33 9.54 7.51 3.46
C PHE A 33 8.04 7.85 3.45
N ILE A 34 7.20 6.92 3.01
CA ILE A 34 5.75 7.12 2.97
C ILE A 34 5.20 7.34 4.37
N LEU A 35 5.64 6.53 5.35
CA LEU A 35 5.20 6.68 6.73
C LEU A 35 5.66 8.01 7.33
N ASP A 36 6.88 8.42 7.02
CA ASP A 36 7.41 9.70 7.49
C ASP A 36 6.61 10.87 6.96
N VAL A 37 6.26 10.82 5.68
CA VAL A 37 5.45 11.86 5.05
C VAL A 37 4.10 11.97 5.73
N GLN A 38 3.46 10.84 5.96
CA GLN A 38 2.16 10.81 6.62
C GLN A 38 2.24 11.41 8.02
N GLU A 39 3.26 11.03 8.76
CA GLU A 39 3.43 11.50 10.13
C GLU A 39 3.73 13.01 10.20
N LYS A 40 4.65 13.47 9.36
CA LYS A 40 5.10 14.86 9.41
C LYS A 40 4.12 15.86 8.83
N PHE A 41 3.42 15.47 7.77
CA PHE A 41 2.55 16.40 7.05
C PHE A 41 1.07 16.13 7.25
N GLY A 42 0.72 15.03 7.92
CA GLY A 42 -0.68 14.68 8.12
C GLY A 42 -1.42 14.36 6.83
N THR A 43 -0.68 14.03 5.77
CA THR A 43 -1.26 13.74 4.47
C THR A 43 -1.94 12.37 4.49
N THR A 44 -3.17 12.29 3.97
CA THR A 44 -3.81 11.01 3.73
C THR A 44 -3.24 10.44 2.44
N ILE A 45 -2.82 9.19 2.49
CA ILE A 45 -2.20 8.54 1.33
C ILE A 45 -3.07 7.39 0.86
N LEU A 46 -3.45 7.41 -0.41
CA LEU A 46 -4.13 6.30 -1.06
C LEU A 46 -3.14 5.68 -2.03
N MET A 47 -2.88 4.40 -1.84
CA MET A 47 -1.87 3.69 -2.62
C MET A 47 -2.50 2.52 -3.37
N VAL A 48 -2.20 2.41 -4.66
CA VAL A 48 -2.57 1.25 -5.46
C VAL A 48 -1.33 0.38 -5.56
N GLU A 49 -1.42 -0.86 -5.07
CA GLU A 49 -0.24 -1.71 -5.00
C GLU A 49 -0.63 -3.19 -5.05
N HIS A 50 0.27 -4.01 -5.56
CA HIS A 50 0.11 -5.46 -5.54
C HIS A 50 1.23 -6.14 -4.73
N ASP A 51 2.14 -5.36 -4.17
CA ASP A 51 3.16 -5.88 -3.27
C ASP A 51 2.51 -6.06 -1.89
N MET A 52 2.12 -7.29 -1.59
CA MET A 52 1.35 -7.56 -0.38
C MET A 52 2.16 -7.32 0.89
N HIS A 53 3.49 -7.52 0.86
CA HIS A 53 4.32 -7.25 2.03
C HIS A 53 4.29 -5.76 2.37
N LEU A 54 4.44 -4.91 1.37
CA LEU A 54 4.39 -3.47 1.57
C LEU A 54 3.02 -3.04 2.12
N VAL A 55 1.96 -3.51 1.48
CA VAL A 55 0.61 -3.15 1.85
C VAL A 55 0.30 -3.55 3.28
N MET A 56 0.65 -4.78 3.65
CA MET A 56 0.40 -5.27 5.02
C MET A 56 1.22 -4.54 6.06
N ASP A 57 2.41 -4.06 5.69
CA ASP A 57 3.30 -3.39 6.63
C ASP A 57 2.88 -1.96 6.95
N ILE A 58 2.37 -1.22 5.96
CA ILE A 58 2.21 0.23 6.15
C ILE A 58 0.78 0.74 6.04
N CYS A 59 -0.14 -0.03 5.50
CA CYS A 59 -1.52 0.45 5.33
C CYS A 59 -2.35 0.21 6.58
N SER A 60 -3.18 1.19 6.94
CA SER A 60 -4.10 1.04 8.07
C SER A 60 -5.44 0.46 7.62
N GLN A 61 -5.81 0.70 6.36
CA GLN A 61 -7.03 0.17 5.77
C GLN A 61 -6.71 -0.33 4.38
N ILE A 62 -7.24 -1.50 4.04
CA ILE A 62 -6.97 -2.15 2.76
C ILE A 62 -8.28 -2.52 2.09
N ILE A 63 -8.37 -2.26 0.79
CA ILE A 63 -9.46 -2.73 -0.04
C ILE A 63 -8.83 -3.65 -1.07
N VAL A 64 -9.31 -4.89 -1.16
CA VAL A 64 -8.75 -5.88 -2.09
C VAL A 64 -9.69 -6.06 -3.26
N LEU A 65 -9.13 -5.94 -4.45
CA LEU A 65 -9.86 -6.15 -5.70
C LEU A 65 -9.33 -7.39 -6.41
N ASN A 66 -10.23 -8.14 -7.01
CA ASN A 66 -9.87 -9.28 -7.83
C ASN A 66 -10.80 -9.30 -9.03
N PHE A 67 -10.21 -9.20 -10.23
CA PHE A 67 -10.96 -9.09 -11.48
C PHE A 67 -11.99 -7.95 -11.44
N GLY A 68 -11.56 -6.81 -10.87
CA GLY A 68 -12.41 -5.62 -10.82
C GLY A 68 -13.48 -5.62 -9.73
N LYS A 69 -13.54 -6.68 -8.92
CA LYS A 69 -14.52 -6.77 -7.84
C LYS A 69 -13.86 -6.69 -6.48
N GLN A 70 -14.52 -6.01 -5.57
CA GLN A 70 -14.03 -5.96 -4.19
C GLN A 70 -14.33 -7.31 -3.51
N ILE A 71 -13.27 -7.96 -3.03
CA ILE A 71 -13.42 -9.25 -2.34
C ILE A 71 -13.18 -9.13 -0.84
N ALA A 72 -12.58 -8.04 -0.37
CA ALA A 72 -12.33 -7.83 1.04
C ALA A 72 -12.02 -6.38 1.32
N SER A 73 -12.23 -5.95 2.56
CA SER A 73 -11.78 -4.66 3.05
C SER A 73 -11.60 -4.74 4.56
N GLY A 74 -10.71 -3.92 5.11
CA GLY A 74 -10.47 -3.88 6.53
C GLY A 74 -9.02 -3.58 6.88
N THR A 75 -8.69 -3.88 8.13
CA THR A 75 -7.31 -3.75 8.60
C THR A 75 -6.44 -4.83 7.99
N PRO A 76 -5.10 -4.66 8.04
CA PRO A 76 -4.21 -5.70 7.54
C PRO A 76 -4.49 -7.09 8.13
N ASP A 77 -4.76 -7.16 9.44
CA ASP A 77 -5.04 -8.44 10.08
C ASP A 77 -6.33 -9.07 9.53
N GLU A 78 -7.37 -8.26 9.38
CA GLU A 78 -8.65 -8.75 8.85
C GLU A 78 -8.49 -9.26 7.42
N VAL A 79 -7.77 -8.51 6.61
CA VAL A 79 -7.55 -8.87 5.20
C VAL A 79 -6.67 -10.11 5.08
N ALA A 80 -5.62 -10.19 5.90
CA ALA A 80 -4.70 -11.34 5.86
C ALA A 80 -5.38 -12.64 6.27
N ASN A 81 -6.41 -12.57 7.08
CA ASN A 81 -7.16 -13.76 7.53
C ASN A 81 -8.38 -14.09 6.66
N ASN A 82 -8.63 -13.29 5.62
CA ASN A 82 -9.75 -13.52 4.72
C ASN A 82 -9.40 -14.61 3.71
N GLN A 83 -10.20 -15.66 3.66
CA GLN A 83 -9.90 -16.80 2.80
C GLN A 83 -9.85 -16.44 1.32
N ALA A 84 -10.74 -15.54 0.87
CA ALA A 84 -10.73 -15.11 -0.52
C ALA A 84 -9.43 -14.41 -0.89
N VAL A 85 -8.87 -13.62 0.03
CA VAL A 85 -7.59 -12.94 -0.18
C VAL A 85 -6.45 -13.94 -0.21
N ILE A 86 -6.45 -14.88 0.72
CA ILE A 86 -5.43 -15.93 0.78
C ILE A 86 -5.41 -16.69 -0.54
N ASP A 87 -6.56 -17.08 -1.03
CA ASP A 87 -6.67 -17.85 -2.27
C ASP A 87 -6.21 -17.03 -3.49
N ALA A 88 -6.56 -15.75 -3.53
CA ALA A 88 -6.25 -14.92 -4.69
C ALA A 88 -4.80 -14.41 -4.71
N TYR A 89 -4.23 -14.10 -3.56
CA TYR A 89 -2.94 -13.42 -3.48
C TYR A 89 -1.91 -14.11 -2.59
N LEU A 90 -2.29 -14.45 -1.38
CA LEU A 90 -1.32 -14.91 -0.38
C LEU A 90 -0.95 -16.37 -0.54
N GLY A 91 -1.87 -17.19 -1.00
CA GLY A 91 -1.61 -18.60 -1.24
C GLY A 91 -0.69 -18.86 -2.41
N GLN A 92 -0.43 -17.85 -3.22
CA GLN A 92 0.42 -17.97 -4.41
C GLN A 92 1.82 -17.44 -4.16
N ALA A 93 2.11 -17.00 -2.97
CA ALA A 93 3.38 -16.33 -2.64
C ALA A 93 4.57 -17.27 -2.54
N GLU A 94 4.41 -18.50 -2.94
CA GLU A 94 5.50 -19.47 -2.87
C GLU A 94 6.40 -19.40 -4.07
#